data_0704350cd56cd6dc8bcd33eacde81683
#
_entry.id   0704350cd56cd6dc8bcd33eacde81683
#
_cell.length_a   1.000
_cell.length_b   1.000
_cell.length_c   1.000
_cell.angle_alpha   90.00
_cell.angle_beta   90.00
_cell.angle_gamma   90.00
#
_symmetry.space_group_name_H-M   'P 1'
#
loop_
_entity.id
_entity.type
_entity.pdbx_description
1 polymer ?
#
loop_
_entity_poly.entity_id
_entity_poly.type
_entity_poly.pdbx_seq_one_letter_code
_entity_poly.pdbx_strand_id
1 'polypeptide(L)'
;MLGAIVGDIIGSAYEFNNTKRKEFHLFTPKSKFTDDTVMTLAVARWLCGDKEHRKETLVRHMQELGRRYPTAGYGGSFMRWLYNPEPQPYNSYGNGSAMRVSPVAFYAHSLQEALGLAKISAEVTHNHPEGIKGAQASASSIYLARHGAMKREIKSYAEEQFHYDLSPQLDDIRPTYSYDMSCQNTVPQALLAFLEGANFEDVIRIAVSLGGDSDTIAAMAGSIAQAFYGLPQNLASYCYALLTPYLRTILNKFEESIGVLTPDPFDIERFIKAQNDDNTYQQALKEILQGHKTSHWIWYIFPQLKGLGHSTYSQYYGLADTDETRTFLANPCLNERLREITNALLIHKDRKIERLMGSSIDALKLKSSMTLFDAISPNDIFSKVLDVFYDGKKDKNTVQKIGKTFKGHTSNN
;
A
#
# COMPACT_ATOMS: atom_id res chain seq x y z
N MET A 1 -9.56 -0.28 -0.05
CA MET A 1 -9.09 -1.58 0.51
C MET A 1 -7.77 -1.45 1.25
N LEU A 2 -6.77 -0.73 0.72
CA LEU A 2 -5.44 -0.59 1.37
C LEU A 2 -5.51 0.01 2.79
N GLY A 3 -6.53 0.86 3.10
CA GLY A 3 -6.73 1.39 4.45
C GLY A 3 -7.02 0.32 5.51
N ALA A 4 -7.65 -0.81 5.13
CA ALA A 4 -7.78 -1.96 6.02
C ALA A 4 -6.40 -2.58 6.32
N ILE A 5 -5.58 -2.77 5.29
CA ILE A 5 -4.21 -3.29 5.43
C ILE A 5 -3.34 -2.38 6.31
N VAL A 6 -3.48 -1.07 6.15
CA VAL A 6 -2.77 -0.09 7.01
C VAL A 6 -3.23 -0.20 8.46
N GLY A 7 -4.53 -0.32 8.69
CA GLY A 7 -5.08 -0.50 10.04
C GLY A 7 -4.58 -1.78 10.71
N ASP A 8 -4.65 -2.91 10.00
CA ASP A 8 -4.11 -4.21 10.43
C ASP A 8 -2.62 -4.09 10.82
N ILE A 9 -1.76 -3.64 9.92
CA ILE A 9 -0.31 -3.55 10.15
C ILE A 9 0.03 -2.64 11.34
N ILE A 10 -0.66 -1.50 11.49
CA ILE A 10 -0.43 -0.61 12.62
C ILE A 10 -0.95 -1.25 13.91
N GLY A 11 -2.16 -1.81 13.89
CA GLY A 11 -2.80 -2.41 15.05
C GLY A 11 -2.11 -3.68 15.56
N SER A 12 -1.52 -4.48 14.66
CA SER A 12 -0.87 -5.76 14.98
C SER A 12 0.23 -5.66 16.04
N ALA A 13 0.92 -4.53 16.14
CA ALA A 13 1.94 -4.31 17.16
C ALA A 13 1.35 -4.12 18.57
N TYR A 14 0.07 -3.84 18.65
CA TYR A 14 -0.67 -3.48 19.87
C TYR A 14 -1.75 -4.49 20.28
N GLU A 15 -2.05 -5.49 19.48
CA GLU A 15 -3.07 -6.52 19.75
C GLU A 15 -2.84 -7.23 21.09
N PHE A 16 -1.62 -7.70 21.35
CA PHE A 16 -1.25 -8.38 22.61
C PHE A 16 -0.47 -7.50 23.57
N ASN A 17 -0.25 -6.24 23.21
CA ASN A 17 0.42 -5.23 24.06
C ASN A 17 -0.34 -3.92 23.93
N ASN A 18 -1.59 -3.93 24.37
CA ASN A 18 -2.53 -2.85 24.19
C ASN A 18 -2.01 -1.51 24.71
N THR A 19 -2.32 -0.44 23.98
CA THR A 19 -2.19 0.94 24.44
C THR A 19 -3.57 1.56 24.65
N LYS A 20 -3.69 2.40 25.69
CA LYS A 20 -4.92 3.21 25.94
C LYS A 20 -4.67 4.68 25.60
N ARG A 21 -3.51 5.00 25.00
CA ARG A 21 -3.14 6.35 24.59
C ARG A 21 -3.25 6.49 23.08
N LYS A 22 -3.68 7.66 22.61
CA LYS A 22 -3.70 8.02 21.18
C LYS A 22 -2.30 8.37 20.64
N GLU A 23 -1.38 8.77 21.53
CA GLU A 23 0.02 9.05 21.21
C GLU A 23 0.83 7.75 21.32
N PHE A 24 1.08 7.10 20.20
CA PHE A 24 1.93 5.93 20.07
C PHE A 24 2.65 5.94 18.72
N HIS A 25 3.69 5.12 18.57
CA HIS A 25 4.40 4.96 17.30
C HIS A 25 3.53 4.15 16.33
N LEU A 26 3.15 4.74 15.18
CA LEU A 26 2.34 4.07 14.18
C LEU A 26 2.99 2.76 13.71
N PHE A 27 4.30 2.79 13.49
CA PHE A 27 5.07 1.61 13.11
C PHE A 27 6.14 1.29 14.13
N THR A 28 6.27 0.01 14.43
CA THR A 28 7.30 -0.56 15.31
C THR A 28 7.98 -1.72 14.59
N PRO A 29 9.11 -2.24 15.08
CA PRO A 29 9.71 -3.47 14.53
C PRO A 29 8.79 -4.71 14.59
N LYS A 30 7.70 -4.66 15.35
CA LYS A 30 6.71 -5.73 15.48
C LYS A 30 5.53 -5.58 14.51
N SER A 31 5.39 -4.43 13.86
CA SER A 31 4.31 -4.19 12.90
C SER A 31 4.44 -5.14 11.69
N LYS A 32 3.40 -5.90 11.44
CA LYS A 32 3.32 -6.91 10.37
C LYS A 32 1.87 -7.03 9.91
N PHE A 33 1.65 -7.54 8.71
CA PHE A 33 0.30 -7.94 8.32
C PHE A 33 -0.13 -9.22 9.05
N THR A 34 -1.44 -9.35 9.28
CA THR A 34 -2.07 -10.49 9.95
C THR A 34 -3.05 -11.20 9.01
N ASP A 35 -3.89 -12.08 9.57
CA ASP A 35 -4.98 -12.73 8.82
C ASP A 35 -6.02 -11.74 8.30
N ASP A 36 -6.17 -10.58 8.91
CA ASP A 36 -6.97 -9.47 8.38
C ASP A 36 -6.57 -9.13 6.95
N THR A 37 -5.30 -8.85 6.72
CA THR A 37 -4.76 -8.57 5.38
C THR A 37 -4.87 -9.77 4.45
N VAL A 38 -4.49 -10.96 4.90
CA VAL A 38 -4.49 -12.18 4.08
C VAL A 38 -5.91 -12.52 3.61
N MET A 39 -6.90 -12.44 4.50
CA MET A 39 -8.29 -12.73 4.15
C MET A 39 -8.95 -11.61 3.35
N THR A 40 -8.61 -10.35 3.61
CA THR A 40 -8.99 -9.21 2.76
C THR A 40 -8.53 -9.44 1.31
N LEU A 41 -7.28 -9.84 1.11
CA LEU A 41 -6.75 -10.13 -0.22
C LEU A 41 -7.34 -11.40 -0.85
N ALA A 42 -7.77 -12.38 -0.05
CA ALA A 42 -8.52 -13.54 -0.56
C ALA A 42 -9.88 -13.12 -1.13
N VAL A 43 -10.59 -12.23 -0.46
CA VAL A 43 -11.85 -11.64 -0.96
C VAL A 43 -11.62 -10.79 -2.20
N ALA A 44 -10.57 -9.96 -2.23
CA ALA A 44 -10.21 -9.17 -3.41
C ALA A 44 -9.92 -10.05 -4.62
N ARG A 45 -9.17 -11.13 -4.44
CA ARG A 45 -8.86 -12.11 -5.51
C ARG A 45 -10.12 -12.82 -6.02
N TRP A 46 -11.05 -13.14 -5.13
CA TRP A 46 -12.33 -13.73 -5.51
C TRP A 46 -13.16 -12.80 -6.40
N LEU A 47 -13.31 -11.54 -6.01
CA LEU A 47 -14.08 -10.54 -6.77
C LEU A 47 -13.52 -10.32 -8.18
N CYS A 48 -12.19 -10.30 -8.34
CA CYS A 48 -11.57 -10.16 -9.66
C CYS A 48 -11.62 -11.44 -10.51
N GLY A 49 -11.57 -12.59 -9.87
CA GLY A 49 -11.36 -13.89 -10.54
C GLY A 49 -12.64 -14.65 -10.86
N ASP A 50 -13.76 -14.33 -10.24
CA ASP A 50 -15.04 -15.03 -10.43
C ASP A 50 -16.21 -14.05 -10.59
N LYS A 51 -16.61 -13.82 -11.82
CA LYS A 51 -17.73 -12.92 -12.15
C LYS A 51 -19.10 -13.39 -11.63
N GLU A 52 -19.24 -14.68 -11.34
CA GLU A 52 -20.46 -15.25 -10.77
C GLU A 52 -20.45 -15.20 -9.24
N HIS A 53 -19.34 -14.81 -8.65
CA HIS A 53 -19.13 -14.67 -7.20
C HIS A 53 -19.54 -15.92 -6.39
N ARG A 54 -19.14 -17.10 -6.89
CA ARG A 54 -19.47 -18.39 -6.27
C ARG A 54 -18.76 -18.55 -4.93
N LYS A 55 -19.46 -19.12 -3.96
CA LYS A 55 -18.92 -19.42 -2.62
C LYS A 55 -17.73 -20.39 -2.67
N GLU A 56 -17.79 -21.38 -3.54
CA GLU A 56 -16.74 -22.40 -3.72
C GLU A 56 -15.41 -21.77 -4.17
N THR A 57 -15.49 -20.77 -5.05
CA THR A 57 -14.30 -20.02 -5.51
C THR A 57 -13.71 -19.19 -4.36
N LEU A 58 -14.55 -18.52 -3.57
CA LEU A 58 -14.09 -17.78 -2.39
C LEU A 58 -13.43 -18.71 -1.37
N VAL A 59 -14.07 -19.84 -1.03
CA VAL A 59 -13.53 -20.86 -0.11
C VAL A 59 -12.15 -21.29 -0.55
N ARG A 60 -11.99 -21.65 -1.84
CA ARG A 60 -10.70 -22.04 -2.40
C ARG A 60 -9.65 -20.96 -2.22
N HIS A 61 -9.95 -19.70 -2.55
CA HIS A 61 -9.00 -18.60 -2.40
C HIS A 61 -8.62 -18.34 -0.94
N MET A 62 -9.57 -18.40 -0.02
CA MET A 62 -9.30 -18.26 1.42
C MET A 62 -8.40 -19.40 1.92
N GLN A 63 -8.67 -20.66 1.52
CA GLN A 63 -7.84 -21.80 1.90
C GLN A 63 -6.44 -21.73 1.28
N GLU A 64 -6.31 -21.37 0.00
CA GLU A 64 -5.02 -21.20 -0.67
C GLU A 64 -4.15 -20.15 0.01
N LEU A 65 -4.71 -18.95 0.25
CA LEU A 65 -3.96 -17.88 0.89
C LEU A 65 -3.68 -18.20 2.36
N GLY A 66 -4.67 -18.70 3.10
CA GLY A 66 -4.50 -19.03 4.51
C GLY A 66 -3.41 -20.09 4.73
N ARG A 67 -3.37 -21.13 3.92
CA ARG A 67 -2.32 -22.16 3.96
C ARG A 67 -0.95 -21.65 3.53
N ARG A 68 -0.91 -20.63 2.67
CA ARG A 68 0.36 -19.99 2.25
C ARG A 68 0.95 -19.11 3.36
N TYR A 69 0.12 -18.55 4.24
CA TYR A 69 0.52 -17.70 5.35
C TYR A 69 0.02 -18.27 6.69
N PRO A 70 0.46 -19.47 7.10
CA PRO A 70 -0.11 -20.21 8.23
C PRO A 70 0.12 -19.55 9.59
N THR A 71 1.03 -18.60 9.68
CA THR A 71 1.41 -17.88 10.91
C THR A 71 0.81 -16.48 10.99
N ALA A 72 -0.22 -16.18 10.17
CA ALA A 72 -0.80 -14.85 10.11
C ALA A 72 -1.69 -14.47 11.31
N GLY A 73 -2.08 -15.40 12.19
CA GLY A 73 -2.81 -15.08 13.42
C GLY A 73 -4.24 -15.67 13.48
N TYR A 74 -4.59 -16.59 12.59
CA TYR A 74 -5.95 -17.16 12.51
C TYR A 74 -6.49 -17.72 13.82
N GLY A 75 -7.76 -17.44 14.11
CA GLY A 75 -8.47 -18.08 15.19
C GLY A 75 -8.57 -19.60 15.01
N GLY A 76 -8.61 -20.34 16.13
CA GLY A 76 -8.54 -21.81 16.13
C GLY A 76 -9.63 -22.53 15.31
N SER A 77 -10.86 -21.99 15.26
CA SER A 77 -11.94 -22.56 14.42
C SER A 77 -11.68 -22.34 12.93
N PHE A 78 -11.19 -21.14 12.58
CA PHE A 78 -10.82 -20.82 11.21
C PHE A 78 -9.62 -21.64 10.74
N MET A 79 -8.63 -21.86 11.59
CA MET A 79 -7.49 -22.72 11.28
C MET A 79 -7.92 -24.16 10.95
N ARG A 80 -8.86 -24.74 11.73
CA ARG A 80 -9.43 -26.05 11.41
C ARG A 80 -10.17 -26.05 10.07
N TRP A 81 -10.93 -25.00 9.80
CA TRP A 81 -11.65 -24.80 8.53
C TRP A 81 -10.69 -24.69 7.34
N LEU A 82 -9.57 -24.00 7.48
CA LEU A 82 -8.55 -23.84 6.42
C LEU A 82 -8.00 -25.20 5.93
N TYR A 83 -7.83 -26.16 6.82
CA TYR A 83 -7.24 -27.46 6.49
C TYR A 83 -8.29 -28.56 6.26
N ASN A 84 -9.57 -28.26 6.41
CA ASN A 84 -10.63 -29.21 6.10
C ASN A 84 -10.76 -29.35 4.56
N PRO A 85 -10.73 -30.59 3.99
CA PRO A 85 -10.93 -30.80 2.56
C PRO A 85 -12.37 -30.48 2.11
N GLU A 86 -13.35 -30.56 3.01
CA GLU A 86 -14.77 -30.24 2.78
C GLU A 86 -15.24 -29.19 3.78
N PRO A 87 -14.74 -27.94 3.65
CA PRO A 87 -15.00 -26.92 4.67
C PRO A 87 -16.46 -26.48 4.63
N GLN A 88 -17.12 -26.54 5.79
CA GLN A 88 -18.48 -26.06 5.98
C GLN A 88 -18.50 -24.81 6.87
N PRO A 89 -19.46 -23.91 6.70
CA PRO A 89 -19.68 -22.82 7.65
C PRO A 89 -19.87 -23.36 9.06
N TYR A 90 -19.31 -22.66 10.06
CA TYR A 90 -19.31 -23.13 11.44
C TYR A 90 -20.02 -22.18 12.42
N ASN A 91 -20.99 -21.41 11.90
CA ASN A 91 -21.87 -20.50 12.65
C ASN A 91 -21.12 -19.50 13.54
N SER A 92 -19.98 -18.98 13.02
CA SER A 92 -19.23 -17.95 13.73
C SER A 92 -19.97 -16.61 13.73
N TYR A 93 -19.90 -15.92 14.85
CA TYR A 93 -20.27 -14.51 15.00
C TYR A 93 -19.06 -13.60 15.24
N GLY A 94 -17.86 -14.14 15.03
CA GLY A 94 -16.61 -13.41 15.13
C GLY A 94 -16.48 -12.31 14.09
N ASN A 95 -15.60 -11.35 14.35
CA ASN A 95 -15.35 -10.20 13.49
C ASN A 95 -14.59 -10.52 12.19
N GLY A 96 -14.12 -11.77 12.05
CA GLY A 96 -13.42 -12.24 10.86
C GLY A 96 -14.18 -12.11 9.54
N SER A 97 -15.53 -12.00 9.57
CA SER A 97 -16.34 -11.65 8.39
C SER A 97 -16.28 -10.16 8.06
N ALA A 98 -16.25 -9.31 9.07
CA ALA A 98 -16.26 -7.86 8.93
C ALA A 98 -14.86 -7.30 8.58
N MET A 99 -13.78 -7.88 9.15
CA MET A 99 -12.42 -7.43 8.91
C MET A 99 -12.01 -7.54 7.43
N ARG A 100 -12.43 -8.63 6.77
CA ARG A 100 -12.01 -8.96 5.40
C ARG A 100 -12.89 -8.38 4.29
N VAL A 101 -14.01 -7.73 4.64
CA VAL A 101 -15.06 -7.38 3.68
C VAL A 101 -14.79 -6.12 2.86
N SER A 102 -13.79 -5.33 3.22
CA SER A 102 -13.52 -4.04 2.57
C SER A 102 -13.45 -4.08 1.05
N PRO A 103 -12.86 -5.11 0.37
CA PRO A 103 -12.85 -5.17 -1.09
C PRO A 103 -14.25 -5.15 -1.72
N VAL A 104 -15.23 -5.76 -1.06
CA VAL A 104 -16.62 -5.80 -1.54
C VAL A 104 -17.17 -4.39 -1.77
N ALA A 105 -16.96 -3.49 -0.81
CA ALA A 105 -17.47 -2.13 -0.89
C ALA A 105 -16.76 -1.25 -1.93
N PHE A 106 -15.50 -1.56 -2.24
CA PHE A 106 -14.77 -0.87 -3.31
C PHE A 106 -15.12 -1.42 -4.70
N TYR A 107 -15.50 -2.68 -4.79
CA TYR A 107 -15.88 -3.37 -6.02
C TYR A 107 -17.32 -3.07 -6.44
N ALA A 108 -18.28 -3.09 -5.50
CA ALA A 108 -19.71 -3.00 -5.77
C ALA A 108 -20.11 -1.69 -6.45
N HIS A 109 -21.06 -1.80 -7.39
CA HIS A 109 -21.65 -0.68 -8.14
C HIS A 109 -22.94 -0.15 -7.52
N SER A 110 -23.50 -0.86 -6.53
CA SER A 110 -24.67 -0.43 -5.77
C SER A 110 -24.58 -0.87 -4.31
N LEU A 111 -25.29 -0.17 -3.42
CA LEU A 111 -25.36 -0.55 -2.02
C LEU A 111 -25.98 -1.95 -1.83
N GLN A 112 -26.99 -2.29 -2.65
CA GLN A 112 -27.59 -3.61 -2.63
C GLN A 112 -26.62 -4.71 -3.04
N GLU A 113 -25.78 -4.47 -4.05
CA GLU A 113 -24.72 -5.39 -4.44
C GLU A 113 -23.68 -5.54 -3.33
N ALA A 114 -23.25 -4.44 -2.70
CA ALA A 114 -22.34 -4.47 -1.57
C ALA A 114 -22.87 -5.33 -0.42
N LEU A 115 -24.14 -5.17 -0.07
CA LEU A 115 -24.81 -5.97 0.97
C LEU A 115 -24.90 -7.46 0.59
N GLY A 116 -25.21 -7.75 -0.67
CA GLY A 116 -25.28 -9.12 -1.20
C GLY A 116 -23.94 -9.84 -1.19
N LEU A 117 -22.89 -9.19 -1.71
CA LEU A 117 -21.54 -9.75 -1.75
C LEU A 117 -20.92 -9.87 -0.34
N ALA A 118 -21.20 -8.93 0.56
CA ALA A 118 -20.80 -9.01 1.96
C ALA A 118 -21.40 -10.22 2.66
N LYS A 119 -22.69 -10.50 2.43
CA LYS A 119 -23.38 -11.68 2.91
C LYS A 119 -22.71 -12.96 2.40
N ILE A 120 -22.47 -13.07 1.09
CA ILE A 120 -21.78 -14.22 0.48
C ILE A 120 -20.40 -14.41 1.12
N SER A 121 -19.64 -13.32 1.28
CA SER A 121 -18.31 -13.36 1.92
C SER A 121 -18.34 -13.85 3.36
N ALA A 122 -19.36 -13.48 4.12
CA ALA A 122 -19.54 -13.93 5.50
C ALA A 122 -19.94 -15.40 5.60
N GLU A 123 -20.95 -15.81 4.81
CA GLU A 123 -21.62 -17.10 4.94
C GLU A 123 -20.72 -18.33 4.75
N VAL A 124 -19.58 -18.21 4.12
CA VAL A 124 -18.65 -19.35 3.93
C VAL A 124 -18.01 -19.84 5.25
N THR A 125 -18.06 -19.02 6.29
CA THR A 125 -17.53 -19.33 7.64
C THR A 125 -18.40 -18.78 8.76
N HIS A 126 -18.87 -17.54 8.64
CA HIS A 126 -19.57 -16.74 9.64
C HIS A 126 -21.04 -16.60 9.25
N ASN A 127 -21.74 -17.74 9.16
CA ASN A 127 -23.16 -17.79 8.77
C ASN A 127 -24.13 -17.53 9.95
N HIS A 128 -23.62 -17.18 11.14
CA HIS A 128 -24.42 -16.64 12.23
C HIS A 128 -25.00 -15.26 11.85
N PRO A 129 -26.25 -14.91 12.23
CA PRO A 129 -26.84 -13.61 11.92
C PRO A 129 -25.94 -12.41 12.27
N GLU A 130 -25.26 -12.42 13.41
CA GLU A 130 -24.36 -11.35 13.83
C GLU A 130 -23.08 -11.30 12.97
N GLY A 131 -22.56 -12.44 12.50
CA GLY A 131 -21.41 -12.48 11.59
C GLY A 131 -21.74 -11.90 10.22
N ILE A 132 -22.93 -12.17 9.69
CA ILE A 132 -23.44 -11.60 8.44
C ILE A 132 -23.70 -10.10 8.62
N LYS A 133 -24.38 -9.73 9.72
CA LYS A 133 -24.67 -8.33 10.07
C LYS A 133 -23.41 -7.48 10.14
N GLY A 134 -22.36 -7.97 10.81
CA GLY A 134 -21.09 -7.26 10.93
C GLY A 134 -20.43 -7.00 9.59
N ALA A 135 -20.39 -8.01 8.70
CA ALA A 135 -19.86 -7.86 7.35
C ALA A 135 -20.66 -6.84 6.52
N GLN A 136 -22.00 -6.92 6.58
CA GLN A 136 -22.88 -6.00 5.85
C GLN A 136 -22.77 -4.56 6.38
N ALA A 137 -22.68 -4.37 7.69
CA ALA A 137 -22.51 -3.06 8.31
C ALA A 137 -21.17 -2.41 7.92
N SER A 138 -20.08 -3.18 7.96
CA SER A 138 -18.78 -2.69 7.52
C SER A 138 -18.78 -2.35 6.02
N ALA A 139 -19.28 -3.23 5.16
CA ALA A 139 -19.33 -3.00 3.72
C ALA A 139 -20.19 -1.79 3.34
N SER A 140 -21.39 -1.67 3.93
CA SER A 140 -22.28 -0.53 3.63
C SER A 140 -21.70 0.80 4.10
N SER A 141 -21.05 0.83 5.26
CA SER A 141 -20.40 2.04 5.77
C SER A 141 -19.25 2.51 4.87
N ILE A 142 -18.42 1.57 4.36
CA ILE A 142 -17.38 1.87 3.37
C ILE A 142 -17.99 2.34 2.05
N TYR A 143 -19.05 1.67 1.57
CA TYR A 143 -19.74 2.04 0.34
C TYR A 143 -20.31 3.45 0.42
N LEU A 144 -21.04 3.76 1.48
CA LEU A 144 -21.63 5.08 1.71
C LEU A 144 -20.55 6.18 1.80
N ALA A 145 -19.47 5.93 2.56
CA ALA A 145 -18.34 6.85 2.64
C ALA A 145 -17.72 7.14 1.28
N ARG A 146 -17.52 6.10 0.45
CA ARG A 146 -16.96 6.21 -0.92
C ARG A 146 -17.87 7.03 -1.84
N HIS A 147 -19.18 7.03 -1.61
CA HIS A 147 -20.16 7.74 -2.42
C HIS A 147 -20.57 9.11 -1.83
N GLY A 148 -19.75 9.64 -0.91
CA GLY A 148 -19.90 11.01 -0.42
C GLY A 148 -20.92 11.20 0.69
N ALA A 149 -21.41 10.13 1.32
CA ALA A 149 -22.28 10.24 2.48
C ALA A 149 -21.56 10.91 3.65
N MET A 150 -22.24 11.79 4.37
CA MET A 150 -21.72 12.42 5.58
C MET A 150 -21.66 11.43 6.72
N LYS A 151 -20.80 11.64 7.71
CA LYS A 151 -20.69 10.80 8.92
C LYS A 151 -22.02 10.55 9.61
N ARG A 152 -22.88 11.59 9.72
CA ARG A 152 -24.22 11.46 10.32
C ARG A 152 -25.12 10.47 9.54
N GLU A 153 -24.99 10.45 8.21
CA GLU A 153 -25.80 9.57 7.35
C GLU A 153 -25.32 8.12 7.47
N ILE A 154 -24.00 7.90 7.54
CA ILE A 154 -23.40 6.59 7.79
C ILE A 154 -23.82 6.09 9.18
N LYS A 155 -23.79 6.96 10.19
CA LYS A 155 -24.24 6.64 11.57
C LYS A 155 -25.70 6.23 11.57
N SER A 156 -26.60 7.08 11.05
CA SER A 156 -28.04 6.79 11.02
C SER A 156 -28.33 5.50 10.28
N TYR A 157 -27.68 5.25 9.14
CA TYR A 157 -27.84 4.01 8.40
C TYR A 157 -27.42 2.78 9.23
N ALA A 158 -26.30 2.84 9.93
CA ALA A 158 -25.83 1.73 10.76
C ALA A 158 -26.76 1.47 11.98
N GLU A 159 -27.27 2.52 12.59
CA GLU A 159 -28.23 2.43 13.71
C GLU A 159 -29.59 1.87 13.25
N GLU A 160 -30.12 2.35 12.12
CA GLU A 160 -31.44 1.94 11.60
C GLU A 160 -31.44 0.52 11.01
N GLN A 161 -30.41 0.18 10.20
CA GLN A 161 -30.39 -1.09 9.47
C GLN A 161 -29.80 -2.25 10.26
N PHE A 162 -28.84 -1.96 11.16
CA PHE A 162 -28.12 -2.98 11.92
C PHE A 162 -28.34 -2.91 13.42
N HIS A 163 -29.08 -1.92 13.89
CA HIS A 163 -29.44 -1.75 15.32
C HIS A 163 -28.18 -1.67 16.21
N TYR A 164 -27.10 -1.05 15.71
CA TYR A 164 -25.95 -0.75 16.54
C TYR A 164 -26.22 0.52 17.36
N ASP A 165 -25.82 0.51 18.62
CA ASP A 165 -25.80 1.72 19.44
C ASP A 165 -24.48 2.47 19.19
N LEU A 166 -24.56 3.58 18.46
CA LEU A 166 -23.44 4.47 18.16
C LEU A 166 -23.55 5.80 18.93
N SER A 167 -24.30 5.84 20.03
CA SER A 167 -24.41 7.01 20.91
C SER A 167 -23.25 7.21 21.88
N PRO A 168 -22.56 6.14 22.40
CA PRO A 168 -21.44 6.32 23.32
C PRO A 168 -20.24 7.00 22.71
N GLN A 169 -19.44 7.68 23.54
CA GLN A 169 -18.13 8.20 23.14
C GLN A 169 -17.05 7.15 23.44
N LEU A 170 -16.08 6.99 22.55
CA LEU A 170 -15.02 6.00 22.77
C LEU A 170 -14.12 6.32 23.98
N ASP A 171 -14.01 7.59 24.36
CA ASP A 171 -13.26 7.99 25.57
C ASP A 171 -13.91 7.44 26.86
N ASP A 172 -15.24 7.23 26.88
CA ASP A 172 -15.96 6.60 27.99
C ASP A 172 -15.78 5.08 27.99
N ILE A 173 -15.69 4.47 26.82
CA ILE A 173 -15.54 3.01 26.66
C ILE A 173 -14.08 2.57 26.89
N ARG A 174 -13.11 3.35 26.41
CA ARG A 174 -11.67 3.01 26.36
C ARG A 174 -11.09 2.48 27.66
N PRO A 175 -11.35 3.05 28.83
CA PRO A 175 -10.75 2.57 30.08
C PRO A 175 -11.10 1.13 30.43
N THR A 176 -12.31 0.68 30.08
CA THR A 176 -12.86 -0.64 30.45
C THR A 176 -12.90 -1.63 29.31
N TYR A 177 -12.70 -1.19 28.07
CA TYR A 177 -12.73 -2.06 26.91
C TYR A 177 -11.63 -3.12 26.98
N SER A 178 -12.00 -4.35 26.77
CA SER A 178 -11.11 -5.51 26.81
C SER A 178 -11.17 -6.28 25.49
N TYR A 179 -10.37 -7.33 25.38
CA TYR A 179 -10.29 -8.17 24.18
C TYR A 179 -11.64 -8.86 23.90
N ASP A 180 -12.19 -8.63 22.71
CA ASP A 180 -13.40 -9.24 22.19
C ASP A 180 -13.25 -9.43 20.69
N MET A 181 -13.63 -10.59 20.17
CA MET A 181 -13.57 -10.94 18.74
C MET A 181 -14.97 -11.05 18.10
N SER A 182 -16.01 -10.65 18.79
CA SER A 182 -17.37 -10.71 18.24
C SER A 182 -17.69 -9.50 17.36
N CYS A 183 -18.49 -9.71 16.30
CA CYS A 183 -18.99 -8.60 15.49
C CYS A 183 -19.76 -7.57 16.32
N GLN A 184 -20.56 -8.03 17.29
CA GLN A 184 -21.40 -7.15 18.11
C GLN A 184 -20.60 -6.13 18.92
N ASN A 185 -19.39 -6.51 19.34
CA ASN A 185 -18.56 -5.70 20.24
C ASN A 185 -17.34 -5.06 19.56
N THR A 186 -17.10 -5.34 18.27
CA THR A 186 -15.95 -4.77 17.55
C THR A 186 -16.38 -3.87 16.38
N VAL A 187 -17.43 -4.23 15.65
CA VAL A 187 -17.93 -3.43 14.53
C VAL A 187 -18.43 -2.05 14.97
N PRO A 188 -19.28 -1.93 16.04
CA PRO A 188 -19.67 -0.61 16.54
C PRO A 188 -18.48 0.26 16.95
N GLN A 189 -17.47 -0.33 17.58
CA GLN A 189 -16.26 0.39 18.01
C GLN A 189 -15.44 0.88 16.82
N ALA A 190 -15.33 0.11 15.75
CA ALA A 190 -14.69 0.55 14.52
C ALA A 190 -15.48 1.70 13.86
N LEU A 191 -16.81 1.63 13.87
CA LEU A 191 -17.66 2.71 13.38
C LEU A 191 -17.50 3.98 14.23
N LEU A 192 -17.53 3.86 15.57
CA LEU A 192 -17.30 4.99 16.47
C LEU A 192 -15.92 5.63 16.26
N ALA A 193 -14.86 4.81 16.09
CA ALA A 193 -13.52 5.32 15.80
C ALA A 193 -13.47 6.15 14.50
N PHE A 194 -14.18 5.71 13.47
CA PHE A 194 -14.35 6.48 12.24
C PHE A 194 -15.17 7.75 12.47
N LEU A 195 -16.27 7.66 13.20
CA LEU A 195 -17.17 8.80 13.44
C LEU A 195 -16.49 9.92 14.24
N GLU A 196 -15.67 9.58 15.22
CA GLU A 196 -14.96 10.53 16.07
C GLU A 196 -13.69 11.10 15.42
N GLY A 197 -12.97 10.32 14.60
CA GLY A 197 -11.69 10.73 14.03
C GLY A 197 -11.80 11.88 13.03
N ALA A 198 -10.84 12.79 13.05
CA ALA A 198 -10.81 13.98 12.21
C ALA A 198 -10.15 13.77 10.82
N ASN A 199 -9.34 12.72 10.69
CA ASN A 199 -8.65 12.32 9.46
C ASN A 199 -8.27 10.84 9.55
N PHE A 200 -7.67 10.28 8.49
CA PHE A 200 -7.31 8.86 8.43
C PHE A 200 -6.42 8.43 9.62
N GLU A 201 -5.33 9.14 9.88
CA GLU A 201 -4.40 8.79 10.96
C GLU A 201 -5.06 8.85 12.34
N ASP A 202 -5.89 9.89 12.57
CA ASP A 202 -6.61 10.05 13.83
C ASP A 202 -7.60 8.89 14.06
N VAL A 203 -8.32 8.44 13.02
CA VAL A 203 -9.18 7.25 13.08
C VAL A 203 -8.37 6.01 13.51
N ILE A 204 -7.21 5.78 12.91
CA ILE A 204 -6.35 4.64 13.29
C ILE A 204 -5.88 4.77 14.74
N ARG A 205 -5.47 5.97 15.17
CA ARG A 205 -5.03 6.22 16.54
C ARG A 205 -6.15 5.98 17.56
N ILE A 206 -7.35 6.43 17.27
CA ILE A 206 -8.53 6.20 18.09
C ILE A 206 -8.83 4.70 18.17
N ALA A 207 -8.88 3.99 17.03
CA ALA A 207 -9.18 2.57 16.96
C ALA A 207 -8.17 1.73 17.77
N VAL A 208 -6.88 1.92 17.53
CA VAL A 208 -5.80 1.20 18.24
C VAL A 208 -5.78 1.52 19.73
N SER A 209 -6.01 2.79 20.12
CA SER A 209 -6.01 3.19 21.53
C SER A 209 -7.18 2.65 22.32
N LEU A 210 -8.21 2.10 21.67
CA LEU A 210 -9.27 1.37 22.34
C LEU A 210 -8.73 0.09 22.99
N GLY A 211 -7.70 -0.51 22.40
CA GLY A 211 -7.15 -1.80 22.80
C GLY A 211 -8.03 -2.96 22.36
N GLY A 212 -7.90 -4.10 23.04
CA GLY A 212 -8.60 -5.32 22.63
C GLY A 212 -8.02 -5.89 21.33
N ASP A 213 -8.86 -6.27 20.41
CA ASP A 213 -8.54 -6.78 19.06
C ASP A 213 -8.21 -5.58 18.13
N SER A 214 -7.06 -4.94 18.41
CA SER A 214 -6.74 -3.60 17.91
C SER A 214 -6.42 -3.57 16.41
N ASP A 215 -5.86 -4.63 15.85
CA ASP A 215 -5.59 -4.77 14.41
C ASP A 215 -6.90 -4.89 13.62
N THR A 216 -7.81 -5.76 14.06
CA THR A 216 -9.11 -5.93 13.43
C THR A 216 -10.00 -4.67 13.54
N ILE A 217 -10.05 -4.03 14.72
CA ILE A 217 -10.80 -2.76 14.86
C ILE A 217 -10.22 -1.68 13.97
N ALA A 218 -8.87 -1.56 13.93
CA ALA A 218 -8.20 -0.59 13.07
C ALA A 218 -8.31 -0.92 11.57
N ALA A 219 -8.34 -2.20 11.18
CA ALA A 219 -8.58 -2.61 9.80
C ALA A 219 -9.98 -2.20 9.32
N MET A 220 -11.01 -2.46 10.12
CA MET A 220 -12.37 -2.05 9.81
C MET A 220 -12.51 -0.52 9.75
N ALA A 221 -12.06 0.19 10.78
CA ALA A 221 -12.13 1.65 10.84
C ALA A 221 -11.29 2.32 9.73
N GLY A 222 -10.09 1.81 9.46
CA GLY A 222 -9.20 2.30 8.42
C GLY A 222 -9.76 2.13 7.01
N SER A 223 -10.55 1.07 6.77
CA SER A 223 -11.20 0.88 5.48
C SER A 223 -12.28 1.94 5.22
N ILE A 224 -13.06 2.31 6.23
CA ILE A 224 -14.07 3.37 6.16
C ILE A 224 -13.37 4.73 6.03
N ALA A 225 -12.32 4.97 6.83
CA ALA A 225 -11.54 6.20 6.79
C ALA A 225 -10.87 6.43 5.45
N GLN A 226 -10.34 5.39 4.80
CA GLN A 226 -9.82 5.50 3.43
C GLN A 226 -10.89 5.95 2.45
N ALA A 227 -12.08 5.38 2.54
CA ALA A 227 -13.19 5.72 1.64
C ALA A 227 -13.67 7.16 1.82
N PHE A 228 -13.59 7.70 3.03
CA PHE A 228 -14.09 9.02 3.40
C PHE A 228 -13.04 10.13 3.27
N TYR A 229 -11.82 9.91 3.78
CA TYR A 229 -10.75 10.92 3.84
C TYR A 229 -9.67 10.75 2.77
N GLY A 230 -9.64 9.61 2.08
CA GLY A 230 -8.47 9.17 1.35
C GLY A 230 -7.44 8.50 2.26
N LEU A 231 -6.35 8.05 1.68
CA LEU A 231 -5.26 7.36 2.39
C LEU A 231 -3.96 8.16 2.24
N PRO A 232 -3.30 8.57 3.36
CA PRO A 232 -2.01 9.24 3.30
C PRO A 232 -0.96 8.38 2.61
N GLN A 233 -0.27 8.95 1.61
CA GLN A 233 0.66 8.23 0.73
C GLN A 233 1.81 7.57 1.49
N ASN A 234 2.37 8.26 2.50
CA ASN A 234 3.45 7.73 3.34
C ASN A 234 3.03 6.45 4.09
N LEU A 235 1.79 6.38 4.60
CA LEU A 235 1.27 5.19 5.28
C LEU A 235 1.01 4.07 4.27
N ALA A 236 0.42 4.42 3.13
CA ALA A 236 0.16 3.49 2.04
C ALA A 236 1.44 2.82 1.55
N SER A 237 2.47 3.61 1.21
CA SER A 237 3.75 3.12 0.70
C SER A 237 4.49 2.25 1.71
N TYR A 238 4.50 2.64 2.99
CA TYR A 238 5.14 1.85 4.03
C TYR A 238 4.49 0.47 4.19
N CYS A 239 3.17 0.42 4.30
CA CYS A 239 2.44 -0.84 4.46
C CYS A 239 2.51 -1.71 3.20
N TYR A 240 2.42 -1.11 2.01
CA TYR A 240 2.65 -1.82 0.76
C TYR A 240 4.03 -2.51 0.73
N ALA A 241 5.08 -1.84 1.21
CA ALA A 241 6.43 -2.41 1.27
C ALA A 241 6.56 -3.61 2.23
N LEU A 242 5.68 -3.73 3.23
CA LEU A 242 5.65 -4.87 4.16
C LEU A 242 4.93 -6.10 3.58
N LEU A 243 4.14 -5.93 2.53
CA LEU A 243 3.49 -7.05 1.85
C LEU A 243 4.49 -7.90 1.07
N THR A 244 4.26 -9.19 1.02
CA THR A 244 5.04 -10.08 0.12
C THR A 244 4.75 -9.75 -1.35
N PRO A 245 5.66 -10.07 -2.29
CA PRO A 245 5.42 -9.86 -3.72
C PRO A 245 4.10 -10.47 -4.21
N TYR A 246 3.74 -11.65 -3.69
CA TYR A 246 2.51 -12.32 -4.06
C TYR A 246 1.25 -11.56 -3.60
N LEU A 247 1.24 -11.06 -2.36
CA LEU A 247 0.12 -10.25 -1.84
C LEU A 247 0.00 -8.92 -2.59
N ARG A 248 1.14 -8.29 -2.94
CA ARG A 248 1.15 -7.08 -3.79
C ARG A 248 0.53 -7.33 -5.16
N THR A 249 0.82 -8.49 -5.78
CA THR A 249 0.23 -8.83 -7.08
C THR A 249 -1.30 -8.92 -7.00
N ILE A 250 -1.85 -9.47 -5.92
CA ILE A 250 -3.31 -9.55 -5.72
C ILE A 250 -3.89 -8.15 -5.50
N LEU A 251 -3.25 -7.36 -4.62
CA LEU A 251 -3.66 -5.97 -4.34
C LEU A 251 -3.70 -5.14 -5.63
N ASN A 252 -2.62 -5.15 -6.41
CA ASN A 252 -2.51 -4.36 -7.64
C ASN A 252 -3.58 -4.74 -8.66
N LYS A 253 -3.81 -6.05 -8.89
CA LYS A 253 -4.86 -6.52 -9.79
C LYS A 253 -6.26 -6.07 -9.36
N PHE A 254 -6.52 -6.06 -8.06
CA PHE A 254 -7.79 -5.60 -7.53
C PHE A 254 -7.94 -4.09 -7.74
N GLU A 255 -6.94 -3.29 -7.40
CA GLU A 255 -6.98 -1.84 -7.53
C GLU A 255 -7.09 -1.41 -9.00
N GLU A 256 -6.39 -2.08 -9.91
CA GLU A 256 -6.57 -1.91 -11.35
C GLU A 256 -8.02 -2.20 -11.79
N SER A 257 -8.62 -3.27 -11.26
CA SER A 257 -9.98 -3.69 -11.63
C SER A 257 -11.07 -2.69 -11.23
N ILE A 258 -10.82 -1.91 -10.19
CA ILE A 258 -11.75 -0.87 -9.69
C ILE A 258 -11.33 0.55 -10.11
N GLY A 259 -10.33 0.68 -10.99
CA GLY A 259 -9.85 1.97 -11.51
C GLY A 259 -9.10 2.82 -10.48
N VAL A 260 -8.60 2.23 -9.40
CA VAL A 260 -7.74 2.91 -8.43
C VAL A 260 -6.29 2.74 -8.88
N LEU A 261 -5.57 3.85 -9.02
CA LEU A 261 -4.13 3.80 -9.21
C LEU A 261 -3.49 3.27 -7.93
N THR A 262 -2.65 2.26 -8.05
CA THR A 262 -1.86 1.75 -6.91
C THR A 262 -1.06 2.88 -6.29
N PRO A 263 -0.97 2.95 -4.96
CA PRO A 263 -0.06 3.89 -4.31
C PRO A 263 1.36 3.69 -4.85
N ASP A 264 2.08 4.76 -5.00
CA ASP A 264 3.51 4.67 -5.31
C ASP A 264 4.23 4.00 -4.13
N PRO A 265 4.67 2.73 -4.28
CA PRO A 265 5.29 1.99 -3.18
C PRO A 265 6.68 2.53 -2.84
N PHE A 266 7.20 3.46 -3.65
CA PHE A 266 8.58 3.88 -3.64
C PHE A 266 8.78 5.34 -3.21
N ASP A 267 7.69 6.06 -2.81
CA ASP A 267 7.78 7.49 -2.45
C ASP A 267 8.47 8.33 -3.56
N ILE A 268 8.02 8.15 -4.82
CA ILE A 268 8.54 8.91 -5.98
C ILE A 268 8.37 10.43 -5.79
N GLU A 269 7.43 10.85 -4.98
CA GLU A 269 7.22 12.26 -4.60
C GLU A 269 8.49 12.91 -3.99
N ARG A 270 9.38 12.15 -3.33
CA ARG A 270 10.65 12.69 -2.82
C ARG A 270 11.51 13.31 -3.91
N PHE A 271 11.47 12.74 -5.14
CA PHE A 271 12.19 13.30 -6.30
C PHE A 271 11.52 14.56 -6.82
N ILE A 272 10.19 14.56 -6.95
CA ILE A 272 9.42 15.72 -7.41
C ILE A 272 9.63 16.88 -6.46
N LYS A 273 9.52 16.63 -5.15
CA LYS A 273 9.77 17.65 -4.11
C LYS A 273 11.17 18.23 -4.23
N ALA A 274 12.22 17.39 -4.25
CA ALA A 274 13.61 17.85 -4.37
C ALA A 274 13.88 18.63 -5.66
N GLN A 275 13.23 18.27 -6.77
CA GLN A 275 13.35 18.96 -8.04
C GLN A 275 12.59 20.30 -8.07
N ASN A 276 11.51 20.43 -7.29
CA ASN A 276 10.74 21.67 -7.17
C ASN A 276 11.31 22.63 -6.14
N ASP A 277 11.94 22.12 -5.06
CA ASP A 277 12.52 22.94 -4.01
C ASP A 277 13.54 23.93 -4.59
N ASP A 278 13.36 25.21 -4.30
CA ASP A 278 14.20 26.33 -4.75
C ASP A 278 14.43 26.34 -6.28
N ASN A 279 13.49 25.86 -7.07
CA ASN A 279 13.62 25.73 -8.53
C ASN A 279 14.85 24.91 -8.97
N THR A 280 15.22 23.91 -8.20
CA THR A 280 16.45 23.13 -8.42
C THR A 280 16.50 22.48 -9.81
N TYR A 281 15.36 21.98 -10.35
CA TYR A 281 15.34 21.41 -11.69
C TYR A 281 15.73 22.44 -12.75
N GLN A 282 15.15 23.65 -12.71
CA GLN A 282 15.43 24.72 -13.65
C GLN A 282 16.90 25.18 -13.56
N GLN A 283 17.44 25.21 -12.33
CA GLN A 283 18.85 25.48 -12.11
C GLN A 283 19.73 24.39 -12.72
N ALA A 284 19.41 23.13 -12.51
CA ALA A 284 20.16 21.99 -13.08
C ALA A 284 20.13 22.01 -14.61
N LEU A 285 18.98 22.22 -15.22
CA LEU A 285 18.82 22.33 -16.68
C LEU A 285 19.63 23.50 -17.23
N LYS A 286 19.58 24.67 -16.58
CA LYS A 286 20.37 25.86 -16.95
C LYS A 286 21.89 25.58 -16.92
N GLU A 287 22.38 24.92 -15.86
CA GLU A 287 23.79 24.56 -15.72
C GLU A 287 24.24 23.62 -16.86
N ILE A 288 23.43 22.61 -17.17
CA ILE A 288 23.73 21.68 -18.28
C ILE A 288 23.70 22.41 -19.62
N LEU A 289 22.69 23.25 -19.88
CA LEU A 289 22.66 24.04 -21.14
C LEU A 289 23.85 24.99 -21.28
N GLN A 290 24.39 25.53 -20.19
CA GLN A 290 25.62 26.32 -20.17
C GLN A 290 26.90 25.46 -20.29
N GLY A 291 26.76 24.14 -20.17
CA GLY A 291 27.88 23.21 -20.36
C GLY A 291 28.76 23.04 -19.13
N HIS A 292 28.26 23.33 -17.95
CA HIS A 292 29.03 23.14 -16.71
C HIS A 292 28.11 23.05 -15.47
N LYS A 293 28.11 21.88 -14.84
CA LYS A 293 27.42 21.64 -13.57
C LYS A 293 28.20 22.30 -12.41
N THR A 294 27.50 23.06 -11.56
CA THR A 294 28.08 23.76 -10.42
C THR A 294 27.45 23.42 -9.08
N SER A 295 26.16 23.07 -9.05
CA SER A 295 25.43 22.83 -7.82
C SER A 295 25.14 21.34 -7.53
N HIS A 296 24.55 21.03 -6.37
CA HIS A 296 24.50 19.66 -5.80
C HIS A 296 23.18 18.96 -6.03
N TRP A 297 22.80 18.66 -7.26
CA TRP A 297 21.51 18.08 -7.62
C TRP A 297 21.56 16.67 -8.24
N ILE A 298 22.72 16.08 -8.42
CA ILE A 298 22.93 14.85 -9.21
C ILE A 298 22.06 13.67 -8.71
N TRP A 299 21.85 13.53 -7.40
CA TRP A 299 21.19 12.36 -6.81
C TRP A 299 19.70 12.25 -7.15
N TYR A 300 18.99 13.34 -7.34
CA TYR A 300 17.54 13.35 -7.61
C TYR A 300 17.18 13.82 -9.03
N ILE A 301 18.16 14.29 -9.80
CA ILE A 301 18.01 14.56 -11.25
C ILE A 301 18.42 13.33 -12.06
N PHE A 302 19.56 12.72 -11.73
CA PHE A 302 20.07 11.49 -12.34
C PHE A 302 20.24 10.40 -11.27
N PRO A 303 19.13 9.85 -10.74
CA PRO A 303 19.23 8.88 -9.66
C PRO A 303 19.92 7.58 -10.09
N GLN A 304 20.58 6.94 -9.12
CA GLN A 304 21.30 5.67 -9.26
C GLN A 304 20.60 4.59 -8.45
N LEU A 305 21.00 3.33 -8.62
CA LEU A 305 20.60 2.27 -7.68
C LEU A 305 21.14 2.54 -6.28
N LYS A 306 20.28 2.33 -5.29
CA LYS A 306 20.61 2.41 -3.87
C LYS A 306 21.76 1.48 -3.53
N GLY A 307 22.72 1.96 -2.71
CA GLY A 307 23.90 1.20 -2.30
C GLY A 307 25.07 1.19 -3.31
N LEU A 308 25.05 2.04 -4.34
CA LEU A 308 26.23 2.35 -5.15
C LEU A 308 27.06 3.49 -4.55
N GLY A 309 26.45 4.34 -3.76
CA GLY A 309 27.10 5.40 -2.98
C GLY A 309 26.81 5.25 -1.48
N HIS A 310 27.60 5.94 -0.64
CA HIS A 310 27.55 5.83 0.82
C HIS A 310 27.03 7.09 1.51
N SER A 311 26.84 8.21 0.79
CA SER A 311 26.33 9.46 1.39
C SER A 311 24.85 9.34 1.72
N THR A 312 24.39 10.14 2.70
CA THR A 312 22.97 10.22 3.08
C THR A 312 22.08 10.48 1.86
N TYR A 313 22.49 11.42 0.97
CA TYR A 313 21.76 11.72 -0.26
C TYR A 313 21.70 10.52 -1.21
N SER A 314 22.81 9.77 -1.38
CA SER A 314 22.81 8.58 -2.24
C SER A 314 21.98 7.43 -1.71
N GLN A 315 21.80 7.35 -0.39
CA GLN A 315 20.92 6.37 0.24
C GLN A 315 19.45 6.79 0.16
N TYR A 316 19.16 8.07 0.36
CA TYR A 316 17.78 8.60 0.35
C TYR A 316 17.19 8.66 -1.06
N TYR A 317 17.96 9.18 -2.04
CA TYR A 317 17.53 9.29 -3.45
C TYR A 317 17.94 8.09 -4.30
N GLY A 318 18.55 7.06 -3.74
CA GLY A 318 18.87 5.83 -4.47
C GLY A 318 17.58 5.06 -4.79
N LEU A 319 17.43 4.63 -6.06
CA LEU A 319 16.36 3.74 -6.49
C LEU A 319 16.63 2.33 -5.96
N ALA A 320 15.67 1.72 -5.30
CA ALA A 320 15.84 0.44 -4.63
C ALA A 320 16.13 -0.70 -5.62
N ASP A 321 15.41 -0.70 -6.74
CA ASP A 321 15.45 -1.76 -7.75
C ASP A 321 14.93 -1.27 -9.12
N THR A 322 14.75 -2.22 -10.03
CA THR A 322 14.21 -1.96 -11.38
C THR A 322 12.72 -1.59 -11.38
N ASP A 323 11.96 -1.98 -10.36
CA ASP A 323 10.52 -1.69 -10.28
C ASP A 323 10.30 -0.24 -9.83
N GLU A 324 11.10 0.25 -8.86
CA GLU A 324 11.13 1.68 -8.55
C GLU A 324 11.60 2.51 -9.75
N THR A 325 12.59 2.01 -10.51
CA THR A 325 13.06 2.70 -11.72
C THR A 325 11.96 2.80 -12.78
N ARG A 326 11.15 1.74 -12.96
CA ARG A 326 9.97 1.77 -13.85
C ARG A 326 8.94 2.78 -13.38
N THR A 327 8.67 2.80 -12.07
CA THR A 327 7.71 3.75 -11.47
C THR A 327 8.18 5.19 -11.65
N PHE A 328 9.49 5.45 -11.51
CA PHE A 328 10.08 6.76 -11.80
C PHE A 328 9.83 7.19 -13.25
N LEU A 329 10.08 6.31 -14.23
CA LEU A 329 9.83 6.59 -15.66
C LEU A 329 8.33 6.65 -16.00
N ALA A 330 7.47 5.98 -15.26
CA ALA A 330 6.02 6.02 -15.46
C ALA A 330 5.41 7.36 -14.97
N ASN A 331 6.10 8.08 -14.08
CA ASN A 331 5.65 9.40 -13.63
C ASN A 331 5.89 10.44 -14.72
N PRO A 332 4.83 11.11 -15.27
CA PRO A 332 4.97 12.00 -16.40
C PRO A 332 5.95 13.16 -16.17
N CYS A 333 5.91 13.79 -14.99
CA CYS A 333 6.77 14.92 -14.64
C CYS A 333 8.24 14.51 -14.57
N LEU A 334 8.56 13.41 -13.89
CA LEU A 334 9.95 12.93 -13.75
C LEU A 334 10.52 12.42 -15.06
N ASN A 335 9.72 11.72 -15.86
CA ASN A 335 10.11 11.22 -17.17
C ASN A 335 10.42 12.36 -18.15
N GLU A 336 9.53 13.35 -18.23
CA GLU A 336 9.71 14.52 -19.08
C GLU A 336 11.01 15.26 -18.70
N ARG A 337 11.19 15.59 -17.42
CA ARG A 337 12.37 16.29 -16.91
C ARG A 337 13.66 15.51 -17.13
N LEU A 338 13.65 14.21 -16.86
CA LEU A 338 14.82 13.37 -17.09
C LEU A 338 15.22 13.35 -18.55
N ARG A 339 14.24 13.24 -19.46
CA ARG A 339 14.50 13.25 -20.90
C ARG A 339 14.97 14.61 -21.40
N GLU A 340 14.37 15.69 -20.93
CA GLU A 340 14.74 17.07 -21.27
C GLU A 340 16.21 17.35 -20.91
N ILE A 341 16.60 17.11 -19.67
CA ILE A 341 17.98 17.36 -19.22
C ILE A 341 18.99 16.38 -19.83
N THR A 342 18.57 15.15 -20.15
CA THR A 342 19.39 14.17 -20.86
C THR A 342 19.63 14.61 -22.32
N ASN A 343 18.63 15.18 -22.98
CA ASN A 343 18.80 15.81 -24.30
C ASN A 343 19.73 17.01 -24.25
N ALA A 344 19.64 17.83 -23.21
CA ALA A 344 20.54 18.98 -23.03
C ALA A 344 22.02 18.57 -22.91
N LEU A 345 22.34 17.40 -22.31
CA LEU A 345 23.69 16.86 -22.28
C LEU A 345 24.24 16.64 -23.68
N LEU A 346 23.42 16.09 -24.60
CA LEU A 346 23.85 15.75 -25.98
C LEU A 346 24.19 16.98 -26.84
N ILE A 347 23.77 18.19 -26.45
CA ILE A 347 24.17 19.44 -27.09
C ILE A 347 25.71 19.62 -26.98
N HIS A 348 26.31 19.08 -25.92
CA HIS A 348 27.73 19.20 -25.61
C HIS A 348 28.53 17.95 -25.95
N LYS A 349 28.16 17.20 -27.00
CA LYS A 349 28.76 15.94 -27.41
C LYS A 349 30.29 16.02 -27.64
N ASP A 350 30.82 17.19 -27.99
CA ASP A 350 32.24 17.42 -28.26
C ASP A 350 33.05 17.78 -27.00
N ARG A 351 32.39 17.84 -25.81
CA ARG A 351 33.05 18.16 -24.55
C ARG A 351 33.36 16.89 -23.76
N LYS A 352 34.40 16.93 -22.94
CA LYS A 352 34.66 15.88 -21.95
C LYS A 352 33.57 15.90 -20.88
N ILE A 353 32.98 14.75 -20.60
CA ILE A 353 31.85 14.63 -19.67
C ILE A 353 32.21 15.08 -18.25
N GLU A 354 33.47 14.89 -17.81
CA GLU A 354 33.92 15.33 -16.49
C GLU A 354 33.89 16.86 -16.35
N ARG A 355 34.14 17.59 -17.43
CA ARG A 355 34.04 19.06 -17.45
C ARG A 355 32.55 19.50 -17.41
N LEU A 356 31.71 18.81 -18.18
CA LEU A 356 30.28 19.09 -18.22
C LEU A 356 29.62 18.82 -16.85
N MET A 357 29.97 17.70 -16.21
CA MET A 357 29.43 17.31 -14.91
C MET A 357 30.17 17.95 -13.70
N GLY A 358 31.18 18.79 -13.94
CA GLY A 358 31.92 19.49 -12.90
C GLY A 358 32.90 18.60 -12.11
N SER A 359 32.82 17.30 -12.22
CA SER A 359 33.74 16.36 -11.56
C SER A 359 33.71 14.97 -12.22
N SER A 360 34.81 14.19 -12.05
CA SER A 360 34.84 12.78 -12.44
C SER A 360 33.88 11.91 -11.67
N ILE A 361 33.60 12.27 -10.40
CA ILE A 361 32.66 11.55 -9.54
C ILE A 361 31.23 11.69 -10.07
N ASP A 362 30.81 12.90 -10.42
CA ASP A 362 29.45 13.13 -10.95
C ASP A 362 29.31 12.59 -12.39
N ALA A 363 30.37 12.57 -13.18
CA ALA A 363 30.38 11.87 -14.45
C ALA A 363 30.17 10.35 -14.29
N LEU A 364 30.79 9.71 -13.28
CA LEU A 364 30.55 8.30 -12.96
C LEU A 364 29.11 8.06 -12.46
N LYS A 365 28.54 8.96 -11.66
CA LYS A 365 27.12 8.87 -11.23
C LYS A 365 26.18 8.97 -12.42
N LEU A 366 26.43 9.89 -13.35
CA LEU A 366 25.68 10.00 -14.59
C LEU A 366 25.74 8.69 -15.40
N LYS A 367 26.95 8.12 -15.58
CA LYS A 367 27.13 6.82 -16.25
C LYS A 367 26.27 5.73 -15.63
N SER A 368 26.30 5.62 -14.29
CA SER A 368 25.50 4.66 -13.52
C SER A 368 23.99 4.87 -13.74
N SER A 369 23.53 6.12 -13.67
CA SER A 369 22.14 6.49 -13.93
C SER A 369 21.72 6.14 -15.36
N MET A 370 22.47 6.52 -16.36
CA MET A 370 22.17 6.19 -17.76
C MET A 370 22.15 4.68 -18.01
N THR A 371 23.06 3.93 -17.38
CA THR A 371 23.07 2.46 -17.43
C THR A 371 21.80 1.85 -16.83
N LEU A 372 21.31 2.41 -15.73
CA LEU A 372 20.10 1.97 -15.07
C LEU A 372 18.86 2.21 -15.94
N PHE A 373 18.70 3.43 -16.45
CA PHE A 373 17.54 3.80 -17.27
C PHE A 373 17.58 3.12 -18.66
N ASP A 374 18.74 2.90 -19.23
CA ASP A 374 18.90 2.10 -20.46
C ASP A 374 18.47 0.63 -20.26
N ALA A 375 18.67 0.06 -19.08
CA ALA A 375 18.20 -1.29 -18.79
C ALA A 375 16.66 -1.40 -18.73
N ILE A 376 15.97 -0.31 -18.44
CA ILE A 376 14.48 -0.24 -18.37
C ILE A 376 13.89 0.20 -19.72
N SER A 377 14.52 1.14 -20.40
CA SER A 377 14.10 1.69 -21.71
C SER A 377 15.28 1.58 -22.71
N PRO A 378 15.53 0.39 -23.25
CA PRO A 378 16.67 0.15 -24.15
C PRO A 378 16.46 0.86 -25.50
N ASN A 379 17.59 1.23 -26.14
CA ASN A 379 17.61 1.95 -27.43
C ASN A 379 16.96 3.34 -27.38
N ASP A 380 16.94 3.96 -26.24
CA ASP A 380 16.37 5.27 -25.99
C ASP A 380 17.48 6.34 -25.83
N ILE A 381 17.12 7.54 -25.38
CA ILE A 381 18.05 8.65 -25.16
C ILE A 381 19.17 8.30 -24.20
N PHE A 382 18.94 7.42 -23.24
CA PHE A 382 19.92 6.96 -22.25
C PHE A 382 21.06 6.19 -22.90
N SER A 383 20.75 5.31 -23.87
CA SER A 383 21.75 4.62 -24.70
C SER A 383 22.62 5.61 -25.46
N LYS A 384 22.02 6.65 -26.07
CA LYS A 384 22.74 7.68 -26.82
C LYS A 384 23.76 8.42 -25.97
N VAL A 385 23.44 8.73 -24.71
CA VAL A 385 24.39 9.36 -23.78
C VAL A 385 25.53 8.42 -23.44
N LEU A 386 25.27 7.11 -23.28
CA LEU A 386 26.32 6.11 -23.08
C LEU A 386 27.24 6.02 -24.30
N ASP A 387 26.69 6.01 -25.51
CA ASP A 387 27.43 5.95 -26.74
C ASP A 387 28.34 7.18 -26.93
N VAL A 388 27.80 8.38 -26.75
CA VAL A 388 28.45 9.65 -26.98
C VAL A 388 29.57 9.92 -25.96
N PHE A 389 29.32 9.69 -24.68
CA PHE A 389 30.22 10.11 -23.61
C PHE A 389 31.03 8.99 -22.96
N TYR A 390 30.67 7.72 -23.22
CA TYR A 390 31.27 6.57 -22.54
C TYR A 390 31.61 5.42 -23.51
N ASP A 391 31.70 5.67 -24.81
CA ASP A 391 31.99 4.68 -25.86
C ASP A 391 31.06 3.46 -25.82
N GLY A 392 29.80 3.65 -25.51
CA GLY A 392 28.81 2.58 -25.35
C GLY A 392 29.01 1.72 -24.09
N LYS A 393 29.99 2.04 -23.24
CA LYS A 393 30.35 1.23 -22.09
C LYS A 393 29.40 1.51 -20.91
N LYS A 394 28.66 0.50 -20.47
CA LYS A 394 27.80 0.54 -19.29
C LYS A 394 28.60 0.52 -17.98
N ASP A 395 28.02 1.04 -16.90
CA ASP A 395 28.59 0.95 -15.55
C ASP A 395 28.51 -0.50 -15.04
N LYS A 396 29.67 -1.10 -14.75
CA LYS A 396 29.78 -2.51 -14.35
C LYS A 396 29.06 -2.81 -13.02
N ASN A 397 29.13 -1.89 -12.06
CA ASN A 397 28.52 -2.08 -10.74
C ASN A 397 26.99 -2.04 -10.85
N THR A 398 26.46 -1.14 -11.65
CA THR A 398 25.01 -1.05 -11.93
C THR A 398 24.51 -2.31 -12.62
N VAL A 399 25.20 -2.78 -13.68
CA VAL A 399 24.84 -4.02 -14.39
C VAL A 399 24.84 -5.23 -13.45
N GLN A 400 25.89 -5.38 -12.64
CA GLN A 400 26.00 -6.48 -11.68
C GLN A 400 24.86 -6.46 -10.64
N LYS A 401 24.49 -5.27 -10.18
CA LYS A 401 23.44 -5.10 -9.19
C LYS A 401 22.06 -5.40 -9.77
N ILE A 402 21.76 -4.92 -10.98
CA ILE A 402 20.53 -5.27 -11.72
C ILE A 402 20.45 -6.80 -11.92
N GLY A 403 21.55 -7.45 -12.34
CA GLY A 403 21.56 -8.89 -12.55
C GLY A 403 21.34 -9.73 -11.28
N LYS A 404 21.70 -9.23 -10.10
CA LYS A 404 21.40 -9.88 -8.81
C LYS A 404 19.90 -9.77 -8.45
N THR A 405 19.29 -8.65 -8.77
CA THR A 405 17.85 -8.43 -8.53
C THR A 405 17.00 -9.38 -9.38
N PHE A 406 17.38 -9.61 -10.65
CA PHE A 406 16.70 -10.58 -11.51
C PHE A 406 16.86 -12.04 -11.04
N LYS A 407 18.01 -12.45 -10.48
CA LYS A 407 18.23 -13.81 -9.98
C LYS A 407 17.47 -14.07 -8.67
N GLY A 408 17.23 -13.08 -7.84
CA GLY A 408 16.42 -13.19 -6.63
C GLY A 408 14.94 -13.44 -6.89
N HIS A 409 14.43 -13.12 -8.07
CA HIS A 409 13.04 -13.33 -8.46
C HIS A 409 12.79 -14.70 -9.13
N THR A 410 13.84 -15.40 -9.58
CA THR A 410 13.73 -16.71 -10.27
C THR A 410 14.06 -17.92 -9.38
N SER A 411 14.49 -17.73 -8.14
CA SER A 411 14.88 -18.81 -7.22
C SER A 411 13.84 -19.14 -6.14
N ASN A 412 12.60 -18.69 -6.27
CA ASN A 412 11.46 -19.09 -5.42
C ASN A 412 10.27 -19.55 -6.29
N ASN A 413 10.52 -20.50 -7.17
CA ASN A 413 9.47 -21.35 -7.77
C ASN A 413 9.33 -22.64 -6.98
#